data_4631282802b7f27dd7c9de18526b10e1
#
_entry.id   4631282802b7f27dd7c9de18526b10e1
#
_cell.length_a   1.000
_cell.length_b   1.000
_cell.length_c   1.000
_cell.angle_alpha   90.00
_cell.angle_beta   90.00
_cell.angle_gamma   90.00
#
_symmetry.space_group_name_H-M   'P 1'
#
loop_
_entity.id
_entity.type
_entity.pdbx_description
1 polymer ?
#
loop_
_entity_poly.entity_id
_entity_poly.type
_entity_poly.pdbx_seq_one_letter_code
_entity_poly.pdbx_strand_id
1 'polypeptide(L)'
;MTRYLLSKLGQAIVTIVLVVLVVFALLRFMPTAGYFSKEQYKEMSDAEKNAYLRNMGVLDPLPTQLYNFVSGLFKGDLGRSITLYPNMPISTVLGEKIPYSLLLNFISWFVSAIIGIPLGMAMAGNKSGIVDGLGTLYVVIIRAVPSIIIHFFIQVFLSRWFNLPMLFYMDQPVSWILPVVSMSIGSIAGYATWLRRYVV
;
A
#
# COMPACT_ATOMS: atom_id res chain seq x y z
N MET A 1 6.87 -26.12 -19.05
CA MET A 1 7.09 -24.95 -18.17
C MET A 1 6.70 -23.64 -18.86
N THR A 2 7.15 -23.35 -20.06
CA THR A 2 6.89 -22.07 -20.78
C THR A 2 5.40 -21.77 -20.96
N ARG A 3 4.59 -22.79 -21.36
CA ARG A 3 3.14 -22.62 -21.53
C ARG A 3 2.43 -22.27 -20.22
N TYR A 4 2.87 -22.82 -19.10
CA TYR A 4 2.35 -22.49 -17.78
C TYR A 4 2.68 -21.04 -17.38
N LEU A 5 3.92 -20.61 -17.58
CA LEU A 5 4.37 -19.24 -17.29
C LEU A 5 3.63 -18.23 -18.15
N LEU A 6 3.50 -18.48 -19.46
CA LEU A 6 2.75 -17.60 -20.37
C LEU A 6 1.27 -17.49 -19.97
N SER A 7 0.64 -18.61 -19.60
CA SER A 7 -0.75 -18.59 -19.11
C SER A 7 -0.89 -17.78 -17.82
N LYS A 8 0.06 -17.92 -16.88
CA LYS A 8 0.05 -17.14 -15.61
C LYS A 8 0.30 -15.66 -15.85
N LEU A 9 1.22 -15.31 -16.74
CA LEU A 9 1.45 -13.92 -17.17
C LEU A 9 0.20 -13.33 -17.82
N GLY A 10 -0.45 -14.06 -18.72
CA GLY A 10 -1.70 -13.62 -19.33
C GLY A 10 -2.80 -13.37 -18.31
N GLN A 11 -2.98 -14.29 -17.35
CA GLN A 11 -3.93 -14.12 -16.24
C GLN A 11 -3.61 -12.87 -15.39
N ALA A 12 -2.33 -12.64 -15.06
CA ALA A 12 -1.91 -11.48 -14.29
C ALA A 12 -2.22 -10.17 -15.04
N ILE A 13 -1.91 -10.10 -16.34
CA ILE A 13 -2.22 -8.94 -17.18
C ILE A 13 -3.73 -8.67 -17.22
N VAL A 14 -4.53 -9.70 -17.48
CA VAL A 14 -6.00 -9.56 -17.49
C VAL A 14 -6.51 -9.05 -16.14
N THR A 15 -6.01 -9.59 -15.03
CA THR A 15 -6.38 -9.14 -13.70
C THR A 15 -6.03 -7.67 -13.46
N ILE A 16 -4.82 -7.26 -13.85
CA ILE A 16 -4.39 -5.86 -13.72
C ILE A 16 -5.31 -4.93 -14.55
N VAL A 17 -5.58 -5.29 -15.80
CA VAL A 17 -6.46 -4.51 -16.67
C VAL A 17 -7.86 -4.40 -16.08
N LEU A 18 -8.43 -5.50 -15.59
CA LEU A 18 -9.75 -5.48 -14.94
C LEU A 18 -9.76 -4.58 -13.69
N VAL A 19 -8.75 -4.68 -12.82
CA VAL A 19 -8.64 -3.83 -11.62
C VAL A 19 -8.55 -2.36 -12.02
N VAL A 20 -7.72 -2.02 -13.00
CA VAL A 20 -7.57 -0.64 -13.50
C VAL A 20 -8.89 -0.11 -14.05
N LEU A 21 -9.62 -0.90 -14.85
CA LEU A 21 -10.92 -0.51 -15.40
C LEU A 21 -11.98 -0.32 -14.31
N VAL A 22 -12.02 -1.21 -13.32
CA VAL A 22 -12.97 -1.10 -12.19
C VAL A 22 -12.67 0.15 -11.38
N VAL A 23 -11.39 0.40 -11.03
CA VAL A 23 -10.99 1.62 -10.29
C VAL A 23 -11.30 2.87 -11.10
N PHE A 24 -11.00 2.88 -12.41
CA PHE A 24 -11.37 3.97 -13.30
C PHE A 24 -12.88 4.24 -13.26
N ALA A 25 -13.71 3.21 -13.40
CA ALA A 25 -15.17 3.35 -13.36
C ALA A 25 -15.65 3.89 -12.01
N LEU A 26 -15.15 3.34 -10.89
CA LEU A 26 -15.51 3.79 -9.54
C LEU A 26 -15.16 5.27 -9.31
N LEU A 27 -14.01 5.73 -9.78
CA LEU A 27 -13.61 7.14 -9.68
C LEU A 27 -14.54 8.06 -10.47
N ARG A 28 -15.17 7.58 -11.55
CA ARG A 28 -16.12 8.36 -12.35
C ARG A 28 -17.50 8.49 -11.71
N PHE A 29 -17.85 7.62 -10.77
CA PHE A 29 -19.05 7.77 -9.96
C PHE A 29 -18.85 8.70 -8.74
N MET A 30 -17.62 9.18 -8.52
CA MET A 30 -17.32 10.10 -7.44
C MET A 30 -18.02 11.46 -7.70
N PRO A 31 -18.62 12.07 -6.67
CA PRO A 31 -19.20 13.41 -6.80
C PRO A 31 -18.18 14.43 -7.31
N THR A 32 -18.61 15.33 -8.18
CA THR A 32 -17.73 16.35 -8.79
C THR A 32 -17.02 17.23 -7.76
N ALA A 33 -17.60 17.40 -6.57
CA ALA A 33 -16.94 18.07 -5.44
C ALA A 33 -15.59 17.46 -5.04
N GLY A 34 -15.39 16.16 -5.28
CA GLY A 34 -14.12 15.46 -4.99
C GLY A 34 -12.95 15.85 -5.89
N TYR A 35 -13.21 16.58 -6.97
CA TYR A 35 -12.18 17.10 -7.88
C TYR A 35 -11.62 18.46 -7.46
N PHE A 36 -12.09 19.01 -6.34
CA PHE A 36 -11.66 20.29 -5.81
C PHE A 36 -11.07 20.14 -4.41
N SER A 37 -10.13 21.03 -4.04
CA SER A 37 -9.82 21.23 -2.63
C SER A 37 -11.03 21.88 -1.92
N LYS A 38 -11.07 21.80 -0.57
CA LYS A 38 -12.16 22.40 0.20
C LYS A 38 -12.25 23.92 -0.01
N GLU A 39 -11.08 24.55 -0.14
CA GLU A 39 -10.94 25.99 -0.38
C GLU A 39 -11.44 26.34 -1.79
N GLN A 40 -10.91 25.68 -2.82
CA GLN A 40 -11.30 25.88 -4.22
C GLN A 40 -12.82 25.70 -4.41
N TYR A 41 -13.40 24.67 -3.78
CA TYR A 41 -14.83 24.41 -3.91
C TYR A 41 -15.70 25.53 -3.35
N LYS A 42 -15.23 26.23 -2.30
CA LYS A 42 -15.96 27.35 -1.68
C LYS A 42 -15.75 28.68 -2.42
N GLU A 43 -14.57 28.90 -2.97
CA GLU A 43 -14.22 30.19 -3.57
C GLU A 43 -14.64 30.30 -5.04
N MET A 44 -14.70 29.17 -5.77
CA MET A 44 -15.07 29.17 -7.18
C MET A 44 -16.58 29.28 -7.38
N SER A 45 -16.99 30.10 -8.34
CA SER A 45 -18.35 30.13 -8.84
C SER A 45 -18.70 28.84 -9.59
N ASP A 46 -19.98 28.56 -9.79
CA ASP A 46 -20.42 27.35 -10.51
C ASP A 46 -19.96 27.34 -11.97
N ALA A 47 -19.84 28.51 -12.58
CA ALA A 47 -19.28 28.67 -13.94
C ALA A 47 -17.80 28.26 -13.99
N GLU A 48 -17.00 28.72 -13.04
CA GLU A 48 -15.58 28.38 -12.93
C GLU A 48 -15.38 26.89 -12.63
N LYS A 49 -16.19 26.30 -11.73
CA LYS A 49 -16.19 24.85 -11.45
C LYS A 49 -16.45 24.05 -12.72
N ASN A 50 -17.46 24.42 -13.48
CA ASN A 50 -17.77 23.75 -14.73
C ASN A 50 -16.68 23.90 -15.79
N ALA A 51 -16.07 25.08 -15.90
CA ALA A 51 -14.93 25.29 -16.80
C ALA A 51 -13.74 24.45 -16.41
N TYR A 52 -13.43 24.37 -15.10
CA TYR A 52 -12.36 23.53 -14.55
C TYR A 52 -12.58 22.04 -14.85
N LEU A 53 -13.79 21.50 -14.58
CA LEU A 53 -14.12 20.10 -14.86
C LEU A 53 -14.09 19.76 -16.36
N ARG A 54 -14.49 20.70 -17.22
CA ARG A 54 -14.35 20.54 -18.69
C ARG A 54 -12.89 20.48 -19.11
N ASN A 55 -12.06 21.38 -18.62
CA ASN A 55 -10.63 21.39 -18.93
C ASN A 55 -9.92 20.10 -18.48
N MET A 56 -10.39 19.48 -17.41
CA MET A 56 -9.90 18.17 -16.95
C MET A 56 -10.48 16.97 -17.69
N GLY A 57 -11.42 17.19 -18.63
CA GLY A 57 -12.10 16.13 -19.35
C GLY A 57 -13.05 15.28 -18.47
N VAL A 58 -13.37 15.75 -17.26
CA VAL A 58 -14.27 15.02 -16.33
C VAL A 58 -15.70 15.00 -16.85
N LEU A 59 -16.12 16.02 -17.60
CA LEU A 59 -17.43 16.14 -18.20
C LEU A 59 -17.53 15.50 -19.59
N ASP A 60 -16.46 14.95 -20.12
CA ASP A 60 -16.48 14.25 -21.41
C ASP A 60 -17.29 12.94 -21.31
N PRO A 61 -17.80 12.39 -22.43
CA PRO A 61 -18.41 11.07 -22.45
C PRO A 61 -17.44 10.00 -21.91
N LEU A 62 -17.95 9.04 -21.14
CA LEU A 62 -17.13 7.96 -20.55
C LEU A 62 -16.19 7.24 -21.54
N PRO A 63 -16.60 6.91 -22.77
CA PRO A 63 -15.69 6.30 -23.73
C PRO A 63 -14.49 7.18 -24.08
N THR A 64 -14.70 8.48 -24.22
CA THR A 64 -13.63 9.45 -24.49
C THR A 64 -12.65 9.53 -23.32
N GLN A 65 -13.18 9.60 -22.09
CA GLN A 65 -12.35 9.61 -20.89
C GLN A 65 -11.52 8.33 -20.75
N LEU A 66 -12.12 7.18 -21.03
CA LEU A 66 -11.42 5.88 -21.00
C LEU A 66 -10.34 5.82 -22.08
N TYR A 67 -10.64 6.25 -23.30
CA TYR A 67 -9.65 6.32 -24.37
C TYR A 67 -8.46 7.21 -24.01
N ASN A 68 -8.72 8.42 -23.49
CA ASN A 68 -7.68 9.36 -23.07
C ASN A 68 -6.82 8.77 -21.95
N PHE A 69 -7.46 8.14 -20.95
CA PHE A 69 -6.77 7.49 -19.84
C PHE A 69 -5.87 6.34 -20.31
N VAL A 70 -6.40 5.42 -21.11
CA VAL A 70 -5.63 4.28 -21.62
C VAL A 70 -4.51 4.74 -22.57
N SER A 71 -4.80 5.68 -23.46
CA SER A 71 -3.79 6.28 -24.35
C SER A 71 -2.67 6.96 -23.57
N GLY A 72 -3.01 7.68 -22.49
CA GLY A 72 -2.03 8.28 -21.57
C GLY A 72 -1.13 7.23 -20.93
N LEU A 73 -1.69 6.14 -20.41
CA LEU A 73 -0.92 5.04 -19.81
C LEU A 73 0.12 4.46 -20.78
N PHE A 74 -0.25 4.24 -22.03
CA PHE A 74 0.69 3.74 -23.05
C PHE A 74 1.79 4.74 -23.41
N LYS A 75 1.56 6.02 -23.22
CA LYS A 75 2.56 7.09 -23.41
C LYS A 75 3.41 7.36 -22.16
N GLY A 76 3.13 6.65 -21.04
CA GLY A 76 3.76 6.90 -19.74
C GLY A 76 3.24 8.15 -19.02
N ASP A 77 2.15 8.74 -19.52
CA ASP A 77 1.47 9.85 -18.87
C ASP A 77 0.42 9.33 -17.89
N LEU A 78 0.70 9.46 -16.61
CA LEU A 78 -0.20 9.09 -15.52
C LEU A 78 -1.16 10.24 -15.14
N GLY A 79 -1.09 11.36 -15.85
CA GLY A 79 -1.86 12.56 -15.55
C GLY A 79 -1.25 13.39 -14.42
N ARG A 80 -2.07 14.32 -13.89
CA ARG A 80 -1.67 15.26 -12.84
C ARG A 80 -2.49 15.04 -11.58
N SER A 81 -1.86 15.26 -10.44
CA SER A 81 -2.53 15.20 -9.14
C SER A 81 -3.50 16.37 -8.99
N ILE A 82 -4.68 16.10 -8.42
CA ILE A 82 -5.76 17.07 -8.28
C ILE A 82 -5.76 17.68 -6.89
N THR A 83 -5.73 16.86 -5.84
CA THR A 83 -5.99 17.28 -4.45
C THR A 83 -4.75 17.38 -3.60
N LEU A 84 -3.89 16.36 -3.56
CA LEU A 84 -2.73 16.30 -2.65
C LEU A 84 -1.57 17.20 -3.11
N TYR A 85 -1.30 17.22 -4.41
CA TYR A 85 -0.22 18.01 -5.02
C TYR A 85 -0.75 18.66 -6.30
N PRO A 86 -1.57 19.73 -6.20
CA PRO A 86 -2.26 20.30 -7.36
C PRO A 86 -1.34 20.57 -8.53
N ASN A 87 -1.73 20.10 -9.72
CA ASN A 87 -0.99 20.23 -10.98
C ASN A 87 0.37 19.51 -11.07
N MET A 88 0.83 18.81 -10.04
CA MET A 88 2.07 18.04 -10.11
C MET A 88 1.86 16.77 -10.93
N PRO A 89 2.77 16.39 -11.85
CA PRO A 89 2.69 15.12 -12.57
C PRO A 89 2.69 13.94 -11.58
N ILE A 90 1.78 12.98 -11.77
CA ILE A 90 1.69 11.79 -10.88
C ILE A 90 2.99 10.99 -10.94
N SER A 91 3.65 10.93 -12.10
CA SER A 91 4.97 10.28 -12.25
C SER A 91 6.03 10.87 -11.32
N THR A 92 6.05 12.19 -11.13
CA THR A 92 6.96 12.85 -10.18
C THR A 92 6.63 12.47 -8.74
N VAL A 93 5.35 12.54 -8.36
CA VAL A 93 4.91 12.17 -7.01
C VAL A 93 5.24 10.72 -6.68
N LEU A 94 5.01 9.81 -7.63
CA LEU A 94 5.35 8.39 -7.45
C LEU A 94 6.86 8.17 -7.43
N GLY A 95 7.60 8.84 -8.31
CA GLY A 95 9.07 8.78 -8.35
C GLY A 95 9.71 9.16 -7.03
N GLU A 96 9.15 10.13 -6.32
CA GLU A 96 9.60 10.52 -4.98
C GLU A 96 9.20 9.52 -3.89
N LYS A 97 8.03 8.89 -3.96
CA LYS A 97 7.50 8.05 -2.88
C LYS A 97 7.89 6.57 -2.99
N ILE A 98 7.96 6.05 -4.23
CA ILE A 98 8.25 4.62 -4.47
C ILE A 98 9.59 4.18 -3.87
N PRO A 99 10.72 4.90 -4.03
CA PRO A 99 12.01 4.47 -3.49
C PRO A 99 11.95 4.24 -1.96
N TYR A 100 11.28 5.13 -1.24
CA TYR A 100 11.15 5.03 0.21
C TYR A 100 10.26 3.87 0.65
N SER A 101 9.16 3.67 -0.05
CA SER A 101 8.27 2.54 0.20
C SER A 101 8.98 1.21 -0.06
N LEU A 102 9.76 1.12 -1.14
CA LEU A 102 10.55 -0.07 -1.45
C LEU A 102 11.64 -0.32 -0.41
N LEU A 103 12.35 0.72 0.02
CA LEU A 103 13.39 0.63 1.05
C LEU A 103 12.82 0.10 2.38
N LEU A 104 11.74 0.72 2.87
CA LEU A 104 11.09 0.29 4.11
C LEU A 104 10.55 -1.14 4.02
N ASN A 105 9.93 -1.50 2.88
CA ASN A 105 9.46 -2.86 2.64
C ASN A 105 10.60 -3.87 2.62
N PHE A 106 11.71 -3.53 1.96
CA PHE A 106 12.88 -4.42 1.87
C PHE A 106 13.50 -4.68 3.24
N ILE A 107 13.71 -3.61 4.04
CA ILE A 107 14.23 -3.73 5.40
C ILE A 107 13.27 -4.55 6.26
N SER A 108 11.96 -4.26 6.21
CA SER A 108 10.93 -4.99 6.97
C SER A 108 10.87 -6.46 6.58
N TRP A 109 11.03 -6.77 5.29
CA TRP A 109 11.10 -8.14 4.79
C TRP A 109 12.31 -8.89 5.37
N PHE A 110 13.49 -8.25 5.37
CA PHE A 110 14.70 -8.83 5.96
C PHE A 110 14.54 -9.10 7.46
N VAL A 111 14.07 -8.11 8.21
CA VAL A 111 13.81 -8.25 9.65
C VAL A 111 12.82 -9.38 9.92
N SER A 112 11.76 -9.44 9.10
CA SER A 112 10.75 -10.49 9.22
C SER A 112 11.30 -11.88 8.94
N ALA A 113 12.18 -12.01 7.95
CA ALA A 113 12.80 -13.29 7.63
C ALA A 113 13.79 -13.73 8.73
N ILE A 114 14.64 -12.82 9.21
CA ILE A 114 15.60 -13.11 10.28
C ILE A 114 14.94 -13.56 11.58
N ILE A 115 13.77 -13.02 11.91
CA ILE A 115 13.06 -13.36 13.15
C ILE A 115 12.05 -14.50 12.90
N GLY A 116 11.26 -14.38 11.84
CA GLY A 116 10.13 -15.28 11.59
C GLY A 116 10.54 -16.68 11.17
N ILE A 117 11.66 -16.81 10.42
CA ILE A 117 12.14 -18.13 10.00
C ILE A 117 12.65 -18.94 11.22
N PRO A 118 13.57 -18.43 12.06
CA PRO A 118 13.96 -19.15 13.25
C PRO A 118 12.81 -19.45 14.22
N LEU A 119 11.89 -18.49 14.40
CA LEU A 119 10.71 -18.69 15.24
C LEU A 119 9.85 -19.86 14.71
N GLY A 120 9.56 -19.87 13.42
CA GLY A 120 8.76 -20.94 12.80
C GLY A 120 9.44 -22.31 12.89
N MET A 121 10.75 -22.38 12.70
CA MET A 121 11.54 -23.61 12.87
C MET A 121 11.52 -24.08 14.34
N ALA A 122 11.70 -23.17 15.29
CA ALA A 122 11.63 -23.49 16.71
C ALA A 122 10.26 -24.01 17.13
N MET A 123 9.17 -23.41 16.61
CA MET A 123 7.81 -23.90 16.81
C MET A 123 7.60 -25.30 16.22
N ALA A 124 8.12 -25.57 15.02
CA ALA A 124 8.02 -26.85 14.35
C ALA A 124 8.79 -27.95 15.11
N GLY A 125 9.99 -27.63 15.57
CA GLY A 125 10.84 -28.58 16.35
C GLY A 125 10.35 -28.83 17.77
N ASN A 126 9.45 -28.01 18.32
CA ASN A 126 8.93 -28.14 19.67
C ASN A 126 7.38 -28.20 19.68
N LYS A 127 6.82 -29.00 18.77
CA LYS A 127 5.36 -29.15 18.64
C LYS A 127 4.70 -29.51 19.97
N SER A 128 3.63 -28.79 20.29
CA SER A 128 2.88 -28.90 21.55
C SER A 128 3.69 -28.55 22.81
N GLY A 129 4.93 -28.05 22.65
CA GLY A 129 5.72 -27.53 23.75
C GLY A 129 5.52 -26.04 24.01
N ILE A 130 6.29 -25.50 24.96
CA ILE A 130 6.15 -24.09 25.40
C ILE A 130 6.44 -23.12 24.25
N VAL A 131 7.47 -23.38 23.45
CA VAL A 131 7.85 -22.50 22.32
C VAL A 131 6.74 -22.47 21.27
N ASP A 132 6.15 -23.63 20.96
CA ASP A 132 5.02 -23.72 20.04
C ASP A 132 3.78 -23.01 20.60
N GLY A 133 3.50 -23.17 21.89
CA GLY A 133 2.40 -22.50 22.57
C GLY A 133 2.51 -20.98 22.54
N LEU A 134 3.67 -20.42 22.90
CA LEU A 134 3.92 -18.98 22.88
C LEU A 134 3.91 -18.41 21.47
N GLY A 135 4.54 -19.10 20.50
CA GLY A 135 4.52 -18.70 19.12
C GLY A 135 3.11 -18.73 18.51
N THR A 136 2.33 -19.73 18.87
CA THR A 136 0.91 -19.81 18.45
C THR A 136 0.09 -18.67 19.04
N LEU A 137 0.26 -18.38 20.33
CA LEU A 137 -0.40 -17.24 20.99
C LEU A 137 -0.07 -15.92 20.28
N TYR A 138 1.22 -15.68 19.99
CA TYR A 138 1.65 -14.53 19.22
C TYR A 138 0.93 -14.44 17.86
N VAL A 139 0.95 -15.52 17.08
CA VAL A 139 0.30 -15.59 15.77
C VAL A 139 -1.19 -15.31 15.86
N VAL A 140 -1.88 -15.91 16.85
CA VAL A 140 -3.32 -15.70 17.06
C VAL A 140 -3.63 -14.25 17.37
N ILE A 141 -2.88 -13.61 18.27
CA ILE A 141 -3.06 -12.19 18.62
C ILE A 141 -2.87 -11.30 17.38
N ILE A 142 -1.78 -11.50 16.64
CA ILE A 142 -1.47 -10.66 15.46
C ILE A 142 -2.49 -10.85 14.34
N ARG A 143 -3.05 -12.04 14.18
CA ARG A 143 -4.07 -12.31 13.15
C ARG A 143 -5.49 -11.94 13.55
N ALA A 144 -5.78 -11.92 14.84
CA ALA A 144 -7.10 -11.56 15.36
C ALA A 144 -7.36 -10.04 15.26
N VAL A 145 -6.30 -9.23 15.32
CA VAL A 145 -6.41 -7.77 15.30
C VAL A 145 -6.16 -7.25 13.88
N PRO A 146 -7.01 -6.36 13.33
CA PRO A 146 -6.75 -5.71 12.07
C PRO A 146 -5.38 -5.03 12.05
N SER A 147 -4.58 -5.25 11.00
CA SER A 147 -3.19 -4.77 10.91
C SER A 147 -3.06 -3.26 11.13
N ILE A 148 -4.02 -2.48 10.64
CA ILE A 148 -4.02 -1.02 10.81
C ILE A 148 -4.05 -0.60 12.29
N ILE A 149 -4.77 -1.36 13.12
CA ILE A 149 -4.84 -1.13 14.57
C ILE A 149 -3.48 -1.43 15.20
N ILE A 150 -2.86 -2.55 14.84
CA ILE A 150 -1.52 -2.91 15.33
C ILE A 150 -0.50 -1.84 14.95
N HIS A 151 -0.51 -1.39 13.69
CA HIS A 151 0.40 -0.35 13.22
C HIS A 151 0.22 0.96 14.00
N PHE A 152 -1.03 1.37 14.23
CA PHE A 152 -1.34 2.56 15.02
C PHE A 152 -0.83 2.44 16.45
N PHE A 153 -1.10 1.31 17.13
CA PHE A 153 -0.64 1.09 18.50
C PHE A 153 0.89 1.09 18.59
N ILE A 154 1.58 0.40 17.68
CA ILE A 154 3.05 0.39 17.64
C ILE A 154 3.57 1.82 17.50
N GLN A 155 3.07 2.58 16.52
CA GLN A 155 3.54 3.95 16.31
C GLN A 155 3.29 4.84 17.51
N VAL A 156 2.11 4.81 18.11
CA VAL A 156 1.78 5.68 19.24
C VAL A 156 2.53 5.27 20.52
N PHE A 157 2.49 3.99 20.89
CA PHE A 157 3.06 3.55 22.16
C PHE A 157 4.58 3.46 22.13
N LEU A 158 5.17 2.87 21.08
CA LEU A 158 6.62 2.79 20.99
C LEU A 158 7.27 4.16 20.77
N SER A 159 6.62 5.06 20.01
CA SER A 159 7.09 6.43 19.88
C SER A 159 7.23 7.09 21.25
N ARG A 160 6.22 6.97 22.11
CA ARG A 160 6.23 7.56 23.45
C ARG A 160 7.20 6.87 24.41
N TRP A 161 7.24 5.53 24.43
CA TRP A 161 8.08 4.77 25.37
C TRP A 161 9.57 4.87 25.07
N PHE A 162 9.92 4.92 23.79
CA PHE A 162 11.32 4.96 23.34
C PHE A 162 11.75 6.32 22.81
N ASN A 163 10.88 7.34 22.90
CA ASN A 163 11.12 8.68 22.35
C ASN A 163 11.55 8.68 20.88
N LEU A 164 10.89 7.81 20.07
CA LEU A 164 11.16 7.67 18.64
C LEU A 164 10.27 8.60 17.81
N PRO A 165 10.79 9.12 16.68
CA PRO A 165 9.98 9.91 15.76
C PRO A 165 8.76 9.13 15.26
N MET A 166 7.56 9.70 15.41
CA MET A 166 6.31 9.08 14.99
C MET A 166 6.15 9.09 13.46
N LEU A 167 6.71 10.13 12.82
CA LEU A 167 6.67 10.30 11.36
C LEU A 167 7.98 9.83 10.74
N PHE A 168 7.88 9.32 9.52
CA PHE A 168 9.03 8.91 8.73
C PHE A 168 9.71 10.13 8.11
N TYR A 169 11.04 10.23 8.30
CA TYR A 169 11.91 11.23 7.69
C TYR A 169 13.08 10.52 7.01
N MET A 170 13.37 10.91 5.77
CA MET A 170 14.37 10.24 4.95
C MET A 170 15.79 10.42 5.47
N ASP A 171 16.10 11.59 5.97
CA ASP A 171 17.39 12.02 6.53
C ASP A 171 17.64 11.55 7.97
N GLN A 172 16.62 10.92 8.58
CA GLN A 172 16.69 10.46 9.97
C GLN A 172 16.44 8.96 10.08
N PRO A 173 17.49 8.10 10.01
CA PRO A 173 17.34 6.65 10.09
C PRO A 173 16.59 6.14 11.33
N VAL A 174 16.65 6.87 12.44
CA VAL A 174 15.88 6.56 13.66
C VAL A 174 14.37 6.57 13.40
N SER A 175 13.89 7.42 12.48
CA SER A 175 12.47 7.48 12.11
C SER A 175 11.98 6.24 11.32
N TRP A 176 12.90 5.39 10.83
CA TRP A 176 12.57 4.18 10.08
C TRP A 176 12.19 3.02 10.99
N ILE A 177 12.60 3.08 12.27
CA ILE A 177 12.41 1.99 13.24
C ILE A 177 10.94 1.62 13.39
N LEU A 178 10.08 2.61 13.66
CA LEU A 178 8.66 2.34 13.91
C LEU A 178 7.93 1.77 12.68
N PRO A 179 8.06 2.33 11.47
CA PRO A 179 7.51 1.74 10.26
C PRO A 179 8.02 0.32 10.02
N VAL A 180 9.33 0.08 10.14
CA VAL A 180 9.93 -1.25 9.93
C VAL A 180 9.40 -2.26 10.93
N VAL A 181 9.37 -1.93 12.23
CA VAL A 181 8.84 -2.83 13.26
C VAL A 181 7.36 -3.14 13.00
N SER A 182 6.54 -2.12 12.73
CA SER A 182 5.12 -2.31 12.52
C SER A 182 4.81 -3.18 11.30
N MET A 183 5.54 -3.00 10.19
CA MET A 183 5.39 -3.82 8.98
C MET A 183 5.93 -5.25 9.17
N SER A 184 6.95 -5.44 10.01
CA SER A 184 7.57 -6.75 10.23
C SER A 184 6.71 -7.70 11.06
N ILE A 185 5.98 -7.21 12.05
CA ILE A 185 5.25 -8.04 13.02
C ILE A 185 4.26 -9.02 12.33
N GLY A 186 3.46 -8.53 11.39
CA GLY A 186 2.53 -9.36 10.63
C GLY A 186 3.24 -10.41 9.76
N SER A 187 4.34 -10.03 9.14
CA SER A 187 5.14 -10.91 8.29
C SER A 187 5.86 -11.98 9.09
N ILE A 188 6.38 -11.66 10.28
CA ILE A 188 6.96 -12.63 11.24
C ILE A 188 5.92 -13.72 11.59
N ALA A 189 4.69 -13.31 11.95
CA ALA A 189 3.60 -14.24 12.22
C ALA A 189 3.27 -15.12 11.01
N GLY A 190 3.36 -14.55 9.79
CA GLY A 190 3.19 -15.27 8.53
C GLY A 190 4.23 -16.37 8.34
N TYR A 191 5.53 -16.03 8.43
CA TYR A 191 6.64 -16.98 8.30
C TYR A 191 6.60 -18.07 9.38
N ALA A 192 6.36 -17.68 10.63
CA ALA A 192 6.25 -18.61 11.73
C ALA A 192 5.16 -19.65 11.48
N THR A 193 3.97 -19.22 11.06
CA THR A 193 2.84 -20.12 10.76
C THR A 193 3.16 -21.05 9.59
N TRP A 194 3.76 -20.50 8.53
CA TRP A 194 4.04 -21.27 7.32
C TRP A 194 5.07 -22.36 7.60
N LEU A 195 6.19 -22.01 8.23
CA LEU A 195 7.25 -22.97 8.57
C LEU A 195 6.78 -24.01 9.58
N ARG A 196 6.05 -23.61 10.64
CA ARG A 196 5.44 -24.56 11.57
C ARG A 196 4.56 -25.61 10.88
N ARG A 197 3.91 -25.25 9.78
CA ARG A 197 3.02 -26.16 9.03
C ARG A 197 3.79 -27.11 8.11
N TYR A 198 4.86 -26.64 7.47
CA TYR A 198 5.49 -27.37 6.37
C TYR A 198 6.89 -27.92 6.69
N VAL A 199 7.51 -27.51 7.78
CA VAL A 199 8.78 -28.06 8.27
C VAL A 199 8.46 -29.06 9.38
N VAL A 200 8.18 -30.30 8.97
CA VAL A 200 7.98 -31.45 9.90
C VAL A 200 8.55 -32.70 9.28
#